data_6d6b996b4862b78c2332746f553e3fe7
#
_entry.id   6d6b996b4862b78c2332746f553e3fe7
#
_cell.length_a   1.000
_cell.length_b   1.000
_cell.length_c   1.000
_cell.angle_alpha   90.00
_cell.angle_beta   90.00
_cell.angle_gamma   90.00
#
_symmetry.space_group_name_H-M   'P 1'
#
loop_
_entity.id
_entity.type
_entity.pdbx_description
1 polymer ?
#
loop_
_entity_poly.entity_id
_entity_poly.type
_entity_poly.pdbx_seq_one_letter_code
_entity_poly.pdbx_strand_id
1 'polypeptide(L)'
;RPPAEAGTPTPAPELPPARILGIESSCDETAAAVVENGRLILSNVVASQVDLHAQFGGIFPEVASRQHIRTIYPVIEGALQQAHLTLKDVDAIAITRGPGLPGSLVVGMNAAKGLALGSNLPLVGVNHLEAHLYAAWMYQPAATPPPPAEFPLVALIVSGGHTELVLMTGPLAYKHLGASLDDAAGEAFDKVARLLGLGYPGGPAIQKAAEKANPLAFKFPRAWLDGSWDFSFSGLKTAVLREVRQMEGVVSPLPAADMAASFQEAVIDVLVHKTILAAEKYAAQGILVAGGVSANRPLRQAFEMRSPVPVHIPPIWLCTDNAAMIAGAGYYRYINGQRDGLAMDVIPNWPLSEL
;
A
#
# COMPACT_ATOMS: atom_id res chain seq x y z
N ARG A 1 -35.37 37.88 19.69
CA ARG A 1 -35.44 36.45 19.28
C ARG A 1 -34.17 35.78 19.76
N PRO A 2 -34.23 34.66 20.49
CA PRO A 2 -33.06 33.89 20.84
C PRO A 2 -32.45 33.24 19.59
N PRO A 3 -31.12 32.97 19.56
CA PRO A 3 -30.48 32.28 18.44
C PRO A 3 -30.98 30.82 18.37
N ALA A 4 -31.20 30.34 17.16
CA ALA A 4 -31.57 28.95 16.89
C ALA A 4 -30.52 28.00 17.45
N GLU A 5 -30.94 27.02 18.23
CA GLU A 5 -30.12 25.92 18.69
C GLU A 5 -29.56 25.17 17.48
N ALA A 6 -28.24 25.07 17.42
CA ALA A 6 -27.58 24.23 16.44
C ALA A 6 -28.00 22.78 16.70
N GLY A 7 -28.73 22.21 15.75
CA GLY A 7 -29.20 20.83 15.81
C GLY A 7 -27.99 19.89 15.96
N THR A 8 -28.07 18.99 16.92
CA THR A 8 -27.10 17.86 17.06
C THR A 8 -26.99 17.13 15.74
N PRO A 9 -25.79 16.89 15.22
CA PRO A 9 -25.63 16.14 13.97
C PRO A 9 -26.26 14.75 14.14
N THR A 10 -27.11 14.38 13.23
CA THR A 10 -27.70 13.04 13.17
C THR A 10 -26.56 12.04 13.04
N PRO A 11 -26.45 11.01 13.92
CA PRO A 11 -25.43 10.00 13.76
C PRO A 11 -25.55 9.34 12.39
N ALA A 12 -24.42 9.15 11.72
CA ALA A 12 -24.39 8.43 10.45
C ALA A 12 -25.02 7.03 10.65
N PRO A 13 -25.78 6.51 9.68
CA PRO A 13 -26.40 5.20 9.80
C PRO A 13 -25.33 4.15 10.12
N GLU A 14 -25.56 3.36 11.17
CA GLU A 14 -24.68 2.25 11.53
C GLU A 14 -24.64 1.27 10.35
N LEU A 15 -23.45 1.02 9.83
CA LEU A 15 -23.24 0.05 8.77
C LEU A 15 -23.51 -1.37 9.33
N PRO A 16 -24.07 -2.30 8.54
CA PRO A 16 -24.37 -3.63 9.02
C PRO A 16 -23.09 -4.34 9.48
N PRO A 17 -23.10 -4.98 10.66
CA PRO A 17 -21.93 -5.68 11.16
C PRO A 17 -21.63 -6.89 10.25
N ALA A 18 -20.35 -7.07 9.91
CA ALA A 18 -19.91 -8.24 9.15
C ALA A 18 -18.43 -8.53 9.40
N ARG A 19 -18.09 -9.84 9.36
CA ARG A 19 -16.72 -10.36 9.44
C ARG A 19 -16.28 -10.85 8.07
N ILE A 20 -15.19 -10.34 7.59
CA ILE A 20 -14.64 -10.68 6.28
C ILE A 20 -13.32 -11.42 6.45
N LEU A 21 -13.22 -12.60 5.80
CA LEU A 21 -11.95 -13.29 5.61
C LEU A 21 -11.27 -12.70 4.37
N GLY A 22 -10.19 -11.96 4.57
CA GLY A 22 -9.34 -11.46 3.48
C GLY A 22 -8.25 -12.44 3.11
N ILE A 23 -7.93 -12.53 1.83
CA ILE A 23 -6.83 -13.33 1.29
C ILE A 23 -6.01 -12.46 0.33
N GLU A 24 -4.68 -12.46 0.50
CA GLU A 24 -3.73 -11.71 -0.32
C GLU A 24 -2.66 -12.65 -0.86
N SER A 25 -2.39 -12.56 -2.17
CA SER A 25 -1.32 -13.30 -2.86
C SER A 25 -0.86 -12.61 -4.14
N SER A 26 -0.95 -11.28 -4.21
CA SER A 26 -0.68 -10.55 -5.47
C SER A 26 0.78 -10.54 -5.89
N CYS A 27 1.71 -10.66 -4.94
CA CYS A 27 3.14 -10.50 -5.19
C CYS A 27 3.98 -11.57 -4.49
N ASP A 28 4.67 -11.24 -3.41
CA ASP A 28 5.58 -12.11 -2.66
C ASP A 28 5.15 -12.36 -1.21
N GLU A 29 4.03 -11.81 -0.77
CA GLU A 29 3.37 -12.13 0.49
C GLU A 29 2.16 -13.05 0.28
N THR A 30 2.10 -14.14 1.06
CA THR A 30 0.86 -14.91 1.23
C THR A 30 0.23 -14.51 2.54
N ALA A 31 -0.95 -13.91 2.52
CA ALA A 31 -1.59 -13.49 3.76
C ALA A 31 -3.07 -13.89 3.83
N ALA A 32 -3.55 -14.07 5.07
CA ALA A 32 -4.97 -14.16 5.39
C ALA A 32 -5.27 -13.41 6.69
N ALA A 33 -6.45 -12.81 6.77
CA ALA A 33 -6.88 -12.02 7.92
C ALA A 33 -8.38 -12.12 8.12
N VAL A 34 -8.83 -11.99 9.35
CA VAL A 34 -10.25 -11.77 9.66
C VAL A 34 -10.41 -10.37 10.22
N VAL A 35 -11.29 -9.59 9.58
CA VAL A 35 -11.57 -8.20 9.97
C VAL A 35 -13.07 -8.04 10.19
N GLU A 36 -13.41 -7.40 11.31
CA GLU A 36 -14.79 -7.08 11.66
C GLU A 36 -15.09 -5.61 11.34
N ASN A 37 -16.23 -5.38 10.68
CA ASN A 37 -16.74 -4.05 10.32
C ASN A 37 -15.73 -3.21 9.52
N GLY A 38 -14.88 -3.85 8.71
CA GLY A 38 -13.90 -3.22 7.83
C GLY A 38 -12.72 -2.56 8.54
N ARG A 39 -12.66 -2.58 9.87
CA ARG A 39 -11.65 -1.82 10.64
C ARG A 39 -10.99 -2.60 11.78
N LEU A 40 -11.74 -3.42 12.51
CA LEU A 40 -11.23 -4.17 13.64
C LEU A 40 -10.54 -5.46 13.16
N ILE A 41 -9.22 -5.53 13.30
CA ILE A 41 -8.42 -6.68 12.89
C ILE A 41 -8.46 -7.74 13.99
N LEU A 42 -9.20 -8.83 13.76
CA LEU A 42 -9.24 -9.97 14.67
C LEU A 42 -8.02 -10.88 14.49
N SER A 43 -7.52 -11.00 13.27
CA SER A 43 -6.28 -11.70 12.93
C SER A 43 -5.66 -11.15 11.66
N ASN A 44 -4.33 -11.31 11.52
CA ASN A 44 -3.61 -11.02 10.27
C ASN A 44 -2.33 -11.85 10.25
N VAL A 45 -2.32 -12.91 9.46
CA VAL A 45 -1.19 -13.83 9.30
C VAL A 45 -0.55 -13.60 7.94
N VAL A 46 0.75 -13.34 7.93
CA VAL A 46 1.54 -13.05 6.72
C VAL A 46 2.72 -14.02 6.66
N ALA A 47 2.88 -14.70 5.53
CA ALA A 47 4.05 -15.48 5.18
C ALA A 47 4.79 -14.77 4.05
N SER A 48 5.85 -14.03 4.40
CA SER A 48 6.67 -13.28 3.45
C SER A 48 7.70 -14.18 2.77
N GLN A 49 7.98 -13.88 1.51
CA GLN A 49 8.99 -14.54 0.68
C GLN A 49 10.24 -13.67 0.47
N VAL A 50 10.35 -12.56 1.22
CA VAL A 50 11.43 -11.57 1.05
C VAL A 50 12.82 -12.20 1.11
N ASP A 51 13.06 -13.10 2.09
CA ASP A 51 14.36 -13.79 2.23
C ASP A 51 14.66 -14.73 1.05
N LEU A 52 13.61 -15.34 0.50
CA LEU A 52 13.73 -16.20 -0.69
C LEU A 52 14.12 -15.35 -1.91
N HIS A 53 13.44 -14.23 -2.11
CA HIS A 53 13.66 -13.35 -3.26
C HIS A 53 14.93 -12.50 -3.14
N ALA A 54 15.43 -12.25 -1.93
CA ALA A 54 16.72 -11.57 -1.70
C ALA A 54 17.89 -12.30 -2.38
N GLN A 55 17.83 -13.64 -2.47
CA GLN A 55 18.84 -14.47 -3.14
C GLN A 55 18.91 -14.20 -4.66
N PHE A 56 17.83 -13.71 -5.25
CA PHE A 56 17.73 -13.36 -6.68
C PHE A 56 17.90 -11.86 -6.94
N GLY A 57 18.01 -11.06 -5.87
CA GLY A 57 18.09 -9.60 -5.96
C GLY A 57 16.80 -8.94 -6.44
N GLY A 58 15.64 -9.59 -6.27
CA GLY A 58 14.31 -9.13 -6.65
C GLY A 58 13.34 -10.28 -6.82
N ILE A 59 12.05 -9.97 -7.03
CA ILE A 59 10.98 -10.95 -7.10
C ILE A 59 11.10 -11.79 -8.38
N PHE A 60 11.03 -13.12 -8.24
CA PHE A 60 10.99 -14.08 -9.33
C PHE A 60 9.57 -14.70 -9.42
N PRO A 61 8.75 -14.34 -10.43
CA PRO A 61 7.32 -14.66 -10.45
C PRO A 61 6.97 -16.14 -10.33
N GLU A 62 7.72 -17.04 -10.98
CA GLU A 62 7.47 -18.47 -10.90
C GLU A 62 7.78 -19.05 -9.52
N VAL A 63 8.80 -18.53 -8.85
CA VAL A 63 9.15 -18.93 -7.48
C VAL A 63 8.05 -18.46 -6.53
N ALA A 64 7.58 -17.21 -6.69
CA ALA A 64 6.52 -16.63 -5.89
C ALA A 64 5.24 -17.49 -5.96
N SER A 65 4.75 -17.79 -7.17
CA SER A 65 3.53 -18.56 -7.33
C SER A 65 3.61 -19.99 -6.75
N ARG A 66 4.76 -20.65 -6.89
CA ARG A 66 4.99 -21.98 -6.27
C ARG A 66 5.00 -21.94 -4.75
N GLN A 67 5.53 -20.86 -4.17
CA GLN A 67 5.54 -20.70 -2.72
C GLN A 67 4.14 -20.41 -2.18
N HIS A 68 3.32 -19.61 -2.88
CA HIS A 68 1.91 -19.40 -2.51
C HIS A 68 1.14 -20.70 -2.40
N ILE A 69 1.33 -21.64 -3.34
CA ILE A 69 0.66 -22.96 -3.28
C ILE A 69 0.95 -23.71 -1.98
N ARG A 70 2.17 -23.56 -1.44
CA ARG A 70 2.58 -24.26 -0.21
C ARG A 70 2.06 -23.59 1.06
N THR A 71 1.87 -22.26 1.02
CA THR A 71 1.62 -21.45 2.21
C THR A 71 0.16 -21.02 2.36
N ILE A 72 -0.63 -21.01 1.28
CA ILE A 72 -1.98 -20.41 1.29
C ILE A 72 -2.91 -21.03 2.33
N TYR A 73 -3.01 -22.37 2.40
CA TYR A 73 -3.88 -23.03 3.38
C TYR A 73 -3.40 -22.89 4.82
N PRO A 74 -2.12 -23.14 5.15
CA PRO A 74 -1.59 -22.86 6.50
C PRO A 74 -1.83 -21.44 6.97
N VAL A 75 -1.73 -20.43 6.09
CA VAL A 75 -1.95 -19.03 6.43
C VAL A 75 -3.43 -18.75 6.69
N ILE A 76 -4.34 -19.30 5.87
CA ILE A 76 -5.80 -19.16 6.07
C ILE A 76 -6.23 -19.83 7.38
N GLU A 77 -5.77 -21.06 7.61
CA GLU A 77 -6.07 -21.80 8.85
C GLU A 77 -5.53 -21.04 10.07
N GLY A 78 -4.29 -20.56 9.99
CA GLY A 78 -3.67 -19.74 11.04
C GLY A 78 -4.45 -18.46 11.35
N ALA A 79 -4.99 -17.78 10.33
CA ALA A 79 -5.79 -16.58 10.52
C ALA A 79 -7.11 -16.87 11.25
N LEU A 80 -7.81 -17.95 10.87
CA LEU A 80 -9.04 -18.36 11.55
C LEU A 80 -8.77 -18.80 13.00
N GLN A 81 -7.71 -19.56 13.24
CA GLN A 81 -7.29 -19.99 14.59
C GLN A 81 -6.92 -18.80 15.47
N GLN A 82 -6.15 -17.84 14.96
CA GLN A 82 -5.76 -16.64 15.69
C GLN A 82 -6.98 -15.77 16.07
N ALA A 83 -7.99 -15.72 15.22
CA ALA A 83 -9.25 -15.05 15.49
C ALA A 83 -10.18 -15.86 16.40
N HIS A 84 -9.86 -17.11 16.73
CA HIS A 84 -10.74 -18.06 17.42
C HIS A 84 -12.08 -18.26 16.69
N LEU A 85 -12.05 -18.31 15.36
CA LEU A 85 -13.20 -18.43 14.48
C LEU A 85 -13.06 -19.61 13.51
N THR A 86 -14.18 -19.95 12.89
CA THR A 86 -14.29 -20.91 11.78
C THR A 86 -14.90 -20.23 10.56
N LEU A 87 -14.94 -20.89 9.40
CA LEU A 87 -15.61 -20.36 8.22
C LEU A 87 -17.13 -20.10 8.42
N LYS A 88 -17.74 -20.69 9.44
CA LYS A 88 -19.15 -20.44 9.77
C LYS A 88 -19.39 -19.10 10.47
N ASP A 89 -18.33 -18.51 10.97
CA ASP A 89 -18.37 -17.27 11.75
C ASP A 89 -18.01 -16.03 10.91
N VAL A 90 -17.76 -16.22 9.60
CA VAL A 90 -17.48 -15.14 8.64
C VAL A 90 -18.62 -15.00 7.63
N ASP A 91 -18.84 -13.78 7.16
CA ASP A 91 -19.97 -13.41 6.30
C ASP A 91 -19.61 -13.40 4.81
N ALA A 92 -18.32 -13.21 4.48
CA ALA A 92 -17.82 -13.25 3.11
C ALA A 92 -16.31 -13.50 3.04
N ILE A 93 -15.85 -13.92 1.87
CA ILE A 93 -14.43 -14.06 1.54
C ILE A 93 -14.05 -12.95 0.56
N ALA A 94 -13.09 -12.10 0.94
CA ALA A 94 -12.49 -11.09 0.09
C ALA A 94 -11.15 -11.60 -0.44
N ILE A 95 -10.91 -11.46 -1.74
CA ILE A 95 -9.71 -11.92 -2.40
C ILE A 95 -9.12 -10.84 -3.30
N THR A 96 -7.83 -10.66 -3.28
CA THR A 96 -7.15 -9.81 -4.24
C THR A 96 -7.34 -10.34 -5.66
N ARG A 97 -8.04 -9.55 -6.46
CA ARG A 97 -8.30 -9.88 -7.87
C ARG A 97 -7.20 -9.34 -8.79
N GLY A 98 -6.53 -8.29 -8.36
CA GLY A 98 -5.47 -7.56 -9.07
C GLY A 98 -5.32 -6.14 -8.54
N PRO A 99 -4.33 -5.37 -9.03
CA PRO A 99 -3.23 -5.84 -9.86
C PRO A 99 -2.27 -6.77 -9.13
N GLY A 100 -1.38 -7.45 -9.88
CA GLY A 100 -0.37 -8.34 -9.31
C GLY A 100 0.21 -9.35 -10.31
N LEU A 101 1.07 -10.22 -9.82
CA LEU A 101 1.68 -11.29 -10.61
C LEU A 101 0.61 -12.34 -10.99
N PRO A 102 0.39 -12.61 -12.29
CA PRO A 102 -0.71 -13.47 -12.74
C PRO A 102 -0.74 -14.84 -12.03
N GLY A 103 0.41 -15.52 -11.94
CA GLY A 103 0.52 -16.83 -11.29
C GLY A 103 0.23 -16.79 -9.80
N SER A 104 0.65 -15.74 -9.11
CA SER A 104 0.40 -15.53 -7.68
C SER A 104 -1.08 -15.26 -7.41
N LEU A 105 -1.68 -14.34 -8.16
CA LEU A 105 -3.12 -14.03 -8.07
C LEU A 105 -4.01 -15.27 -8.27
N VAL A 106 -3.68 -16.11 -9.28
CA VAL A 106 -4.44 -17.34 -9.57
C VAL A 106 -4.44 -18.30 -8.39
N VAL A 107 -3.36 -18.40 -7.63
CA VAL A 107 -3.30 -19.30 -6.47
C VAL A 107 -4.31 -18.84 -5.39
N GLY A 108 -4.27 -17.57 -4.98
CA GLY A 108 -5.19 -17.01 -4.00
C GLY A 108 -6.64 -17.07 -4.47
N MET A 109 -6.89 -16.71 -5.74
CA MET A 109 -8.22 -16.76 -6.35
C MET A 109 -8.83 -18.15 -6.30
N ASN A 110 -8.09 -19.19 -6.66
CA ASN A 110 -8.61 -20.55 -6.62
C ASN A 110 -8.80 -21.08 -5.20
N ALA A 111 -7.94 -20.71 -4.25
CA ALA A 111 -8.14 -21.01 -2.84
C ALA A 111 -9.44 -20.35 -2.32
N ALA A 112 -9.65 -19.08 -2.59
CA ALA A 112 -10.86 -18.34 -2.21
C ALA A 112 -12.14 -18.94 -2.82
N LYS A 113 -12.11 -19.28 -4.12
CA LYS A 113 -13.22 -19.97 -4.81
C LYS A 113 -13.54 -21.32 -4.20
N GLY A 114 -12.52 -22.12 -3.88
CA GLY A 114 -12.70 -23.43 -3.25
C GLY A 114 -13.37 -23.31 -1.88
N LEU A 115 -12.93 -22.34 -1.07
CA LEU A 115 -13.52 -22.05 0.23
C LEU A 115 -14.96 -21.53 0.09
N ALA A 116 -15.22 -20.58 -0.81
CA ALA A 116 -16.54 -20.00 -1.05
C ALA A 116 -17.54 -21.09 -1.48
N LEU A 117 -17.12 -21.96 -2.40
CA LEU A 117 -17.95 -23.09 -2.86
C LEU A 117 -18.25 -24.09 -1.72
N GLY A 118 -17.23 -24.47 -0.93
CA GLY A 118 -17.37 -25.45 0.14
C GLY A 118 -18.18 -24.95 1.34
N SER A 119 -18.16 -23.64 1.62
CA SER A 119 -18.85 -23.02 2.75
C SER A 119 -20.13 -22.26 2.36
N ASN A 120 -20.43 -22.15 1.07
CA ASN A 120 -21.52 -21.33 0.53
C ASN A 120 -21.45 -19.84 0.94
N LEU A 121 -20.23 -19.32 1.09
CA LEU A 121 -19.98 -17.92 1.42
C LEU A 121 -19.90 -17.05 0.15
N PRO A 122 -20.38 -15.80 0.22
CA PRO A 122 -20.15 -14.83 -0.83
C PRO A 122 -18.66 -14.57 -1.08
N LEU A 123 -18.29 -14.41 -2.36
CA LEU A 123 -16.95 -14.03 -2.80
C LEU A 123 -16.94 -12.57 -3.21
N VAL A 124 -15.90 -11.84 -2.83
CA VAL A 124 -15.72 -10.41 -3.15
C VAL A 124 -14.32 -10.19 -3.70
N GLY A 125 -14.23 -9.79 -4.96
CA GLY A 125 -12.97 -9.40 -5.61
C GLY A 125 -12.59 -7.98 -5.20
N VAL A 126 -11.35 -7.82 -4.76
CA VAL A 126 -10.81 -6.53 -4.27
C VAL A 126 -9.63 -6.10 -5.12
N ASN A 127 -9.55 -4.81 -5.43
CA ASN A 127 -8.36 -4.24 -6.03
C ASN A 127 -7.29 -4.02 -4.94
N HIS A 128 -6.08 -4.52 -5.19
CA HIS A 128 -4.96 -4.45 -4.26
C HIS A 128 -4.59 -3.01 -3.86
N LEU A 129 -4.57 -2.09 -4.83
CA LEU A 129 -4.23 -0.68 -4.58
C LEU A 129 -5.33 0.03 -3.77
N GLU A 130 -6.61 -0.26 -4.08
CA GLU A 130 -7.74 0.18 -3.28
C GLU A 130 -7.61 -0.28 -1.83
N ALA A 131 -7.23 -1.53 -1.61
CA ALA A 131 -7.12 -2.09 -0.27
C ALA A 131 -6.13 -1.32 0.61
N HIS A 132 -5.01 -0.88 0.07
CA HIS A 132 -4.05 -0.04 0.79
C HIS A 132 -4.67 1.24 1.35
N LEU A 133 -5.69 1.82 0.69
CA LEU A 133 -6.35 3.04 1.14
C LEU A 133 -7.11 2.85 2.47
N TYR A 134 -7.54 1.63 2.78
CA TYR A 134 -8.29 1.36 4.02
C TYR A 134 -7.41 1.04 5.22
N ALA A 135 -6.15 0.72 5.00
CA ALA A 135 -5.22 0.30 6.07
C ALA A 135 -5.03 1.35 7.17
N ALA A 136 -5.15 2.65 6.86
CA ALA A 136 -4.91 3.73 7.82
C ALA A 136 -5.97 3.84 8.94
N TRP A 137 -7.14 3.25 8.73
CA TRP A 137 -8.24 3.27 9.72
C TRP A 137 -8.43 1.95 10.43
N MET A 138 -7.56 1.00 10.19
CA MET A 138 -7.62 -0.32 10.82
C MET A 138 -6.91 -0.31 12.18
N TYR A 139 -7.39 -1.12 13.09
CA TYR A 139 -6.85 -1.22 14.45
C TYR A 139 -7.01 -2.62 15.02
N GLN A 140 -6.19 -2.93 16.02
CA GLN A 140 -6.27 -4.20 16.79
C GLN A 140 -7.19 -4.03 18.01
N PRO A 141 -7.74 -5.11 18.59
CA PRO A 141 -8.71 -5.05 19.69
C PRO A 141 -8.28 -4.22 20.91
N ALA A 142 -6.98 -4.19 21.22
CA ALA A 142 -6.44 -3.43 22.37
C ALA A 142 -6.07 -1.97 22.05
N ALA A 143 -6.19 -1.56 20.78
CA ALA A 143 -5.81 -0.21 20.36
C ALA A 143 -7.02 0.74 20.34
N THR A 144 -6.75 2.02 20.56
CA THR A 144 -7.76 3.07 20.34
C THR A 144 -8.09 3.14 18.85
N PRO A 145 -9.39 3.05 18.48
CA PRO A 145 -9.79 3.19 17.08
C PRO A 145 -9.36 4.54 16.50
N PRO A 146 -8.74 4.58 15.32
CA PRO A 146 -8.49 5.84 14.64
C PRO A 146 -9.80 6.58 14.36
N PRO A 147 -9.81 7.92 14.32
CA PRO A 147 -11.01 8.68 13.98
C PRO A 147 -11.51 8.28 12.59
N PRO A 148 -12.82 8.42 12.32
CA PRO A 148 -13.37 8.24 10.98
C PRO A 148 -12.68 9.17 9.97
N ALA A 149 -12.64 8.74 8.70
CA ALA A 149 -12.16 9.59 7.62
C ALA A 149 -13.12 10.75 7.36
N GLU A 150 -12.58 11.95 7.24
CA GLU A 150 -13.30 13.12 6.76
C GLU A 150 -12.97 13.35 5.29
N PHE A 151 -13.96 13.30 4.41
CA PHE A 151 -13.79 13.46 2.96
C PHE A 151 -14.03 14.90 2.49
N PRO A 152 -13.44 15.33 1.36
CA PRO A 152 -12.54 14.56 0.49
C PRO A 152 -11.12 14.38 1.06
N LEU A 153 -10.44 13.31 0.67
CA LEU A 153 -9.04 13.06 0.98
C LEU A 153 -8.23 12.99 -0.32
N VAL A 154 -6.98 13.47 -0.27
CA VAL A 154 -5.99 13.13 -1.29
C VAL A 154 -5.15 11.97 -0.78
N ALA A 155 -5.13 10.87 -1.51
CA ALA A 155 -4.37 9.68 -1.20
C ALA A 155 -3.14 9.57 -2.11
N LEU A 156 -1.96 9.36 -1.50
CA LEU A 156 -0.75 8.93 -2.16
C LEU A 156 -0.57 7.43 -1.92
N ILE A 157 -0.68 6.63 -2.98
CA ILE A 157 -0.30 5.23 -2.96
C ILE A 157 1.13 5.13 -3.45
N VAL A 158 2.04 4.65 -2.61
CA VAL A 158 3.46 4.58 -2.92
C VAL A 158 4.05 3.25 -2.46
N SER A 159 4.39 2.39 -3.44
CA SER A 159 4.87 1.02 -3.23
C SER A 159 6.04 0.68 -4.16
N GLY A 160 6.46 -0.58 -4.16
CA GLY A 160 7.47 -1.11 -5.09
C GLY A 160 7.07 -0.96 -6.56
N GLY A 161 5.80 -1.20 -6.89
CA GLY A 161 5.30 -1.18 -8.26
C GLY A 161 4.44 0.02 -8.64
N HIS A 162 3.96 0.81 -7.67
CA HIS A 162 2.99 1.87 -7.92
C HIS A 162 3.36 3.18 -7.21
N THR A 163 3.10 4.30 -7.89
CA THR A 163 3.13 5.64 -7.32
C THR A 163 2.00 6.41 -7.95
N GLU A 164 0.92 6.62 -7.20
CA GLU A 164 -0.33 7.19 -7.70
C GLU A 164 -0.91 8.22 -6.73
N LEU A 165 -1.50 9.28 -7.28
CA LEU A 165 -2.34 10.22 -6.56
C LEU A 165 -3.81 10.01 -6.89
N VAL A 166 -4.64 9.94 -5.84
CA VAL A 166 -6.06 9.65 -5.94
C VAL A 166 -6.84 10.62 -5.06
N LEU A 167 -7.93 11.17 -5.55
CA LEU A 167 -8.92 11.88 -4.75
C LEU A 167 -10.00 10.90 -4.30
N MET A 168 -10.17 10.73 -2.99
CA MET A 168 -11.28 9.99 -2.40
C MET A 168 -12.37 10.96 -1.95
N THR A 169 -13.57 10.81 -2.50
CA THR A 169 -14.74 11.63 -2.11
C THR A 169 -15.68 10.90 -1.15
N GLY A 170 -15.43 9.64 -0.89
CA GLY A 170 -16.12 8.75 0.03
C GLY A 170 -15.57 7.32 -0.06
N PRO A 171 -16.08 6.38 0.75
CA PRO A 171 -15.77 4.97 0.57
C PRO A 171 -16.16 4.50 -0.83
N LEU A 172 -15.30 3.75 -1.51
CA LEU A 172 -15.46 3.25 -2.89
C LEU A 172 -15.67 4.34 -3.95
N ALA A 173 -15.37 5.60 -3.65
CA ALA A 173 -15.53 6.73 -4.58
C ALA A 173 -14.18 7.40 -4.82
N TYR A 174 -13.55 7.07 -5.96
CA TYR A 174 -12.20 7.48 -6.32
C TYR A 174 -12.17 8.28 -7.61
N LYS A 175 -11.25 9.25 -7.66
CA LYS A 175 -10.85 9.92 -8.89
C LYS A 175 -9.33 9.84 -8.99
N HIS A 176 -8.84 9.13 -9.98
CA HIS A 176 -7.41 9.10 -10.29
C HIS A 176 -6.95 10.49 -10.72
N LEU A 177 -5.85 10.99 -10.14
CA LEU A 177 -5.28 12.30 -10.45
C LEU A 177 -4.03 12.19 -11.32
N GLY A 178 -3.11 11.29 -10.97
CA GLY A 178 -1.87 11.05 -11.70
C GLY A 178 -1.11 9.85 -11.15
N ALA A 179 -0.15 9.37 -11.92
CA ALA A 179 0.70 8.23 -11.59
C ALA A 179 2.15 8.43 -12.04
N SER A 180 3.05 7.52 -11.68
CA SER A 180 4.39 7.55 -12.26
C SER A 180 4.35 7.17 -13.73
N LEU A 181 5.02 7.97 -14.57
CA LEU A 181 5.13 7.76 -16.02
C LEU A 181 6.22 6.72 -16.37
N ASP A 182 7.05 6.38 -15.39
CA ASP A 182 8.19 5.47 -15.54
C ASP A 182 8.36 4.61 -14.28
N ASP A 183 9.55 4.55 -13.68
CA ASP A 183 9.78 3.80 -12.45
C ASP A 183 8.87 4.29 -11.31
N ALA A 184 8.22 3.38 -10.58
CA ALA A 184 7.61 3.73 -9.29
C ALA A 184 8.68 4.16 -8.28
N ALA A 185 8.27 4.91 -7.24
CA ALA A 185 9.23 5.38 -6.22
C ALA A 185 9.97 4.22 -5.54
N GLY A 186 9.26 3.15 -5.13
CA GLY A 186 9.89 1.98 -4.52
C GLY A 186 10.83 1.23 -5.47
N GLU A 187 10.47 1.10 -6.74
CA GLU A 187 11.35 0.56 -7.77
C GLU A 187 12.62 1.39 -7.94
N ALA A 188 12.50 2.73 -7.88
CA ALA A 188 13.65 3.63 -7.91
C ALA A 188 14.55 3.42 -6.67
N PHE A 189 13.99 3.22 -5.48
CA PHE A 189 14.73 2.85 -4.27
C PHE A 189 15.50 1.54 -4.47
N ASP A 190 14.89 0.48 -5.01
CA ASP A 190 15.53 -0.81 -5.23
C ASP A 190 16.67 -0.71 -6.25
N LYS A 191 16.44 0.01 -7.35
CA LYS A 191 17.45 0.21 -8.40
C LYS A 191 18.65 1.01 -7.90
N VAL A 192 18.42 2.08 -7.12
CA VAL A 192 19.49 2.91 -6.55
C VAL A 192 20.23 2.17 -5.44
N ALA A 193 19.54 1.44 -4.57
CA ALA A 193 20.20 0.60 -3.57
C ALA A 193 21.17 -0.40 -4.22
N ARG A 194 20.75 -1.03 -5.32
CA ARG A 194 21.62 -1.93 -6.11
C ARG A 194 22.81 -1.21 -6.70
N LEU A 195 22.65 0.01 -7.26
CA LEU A 195 23.74 0.82 -7.80
C LEU A 195 24.77 1.20 -6.74
N LEU A 196 24.33 1.44 -5.51
CA LEU A 196 25.17 1.81 -4.38
C LEU A 196 25.72 0.59 -3.59
N GLY A 197 25.39 -0.64 -3.99
CA GLY A 197 25.83 -1.86 -3.31
C GLY A 197 25.22 -2.06 -1.92
N LEU A 198 24.03 -1.49 -1.64
CA LEU A 198 23.41 -1.51 -0.31
C LEU A 198 22.52 -2.74 -0.05
N GLY A 199 22.18 -3.52 -1.10
CA GLY A 199 21.38 -4.74 -0.99
C GLY A 199 19.90 -4.56 -1.30
N TYR A 200 19.09 -5.55 -0.91
CA TYR A 200 17.65 -5.66 -1.13
C TYR A 200 16.95 -6.08 0.18
N PRO A 201 15.73 -5.56 0.49
CA PRO A 201 14.95 -4.54 -0.22
C PRO A 201 15.55 -3.13 -0.16
N GLY A 202 15.47 -2.38 -1.27
CA GLY A 202 16.18 -1.11 -1.43
C GLY A 202 15.68 0.00 -0.52
N GLY A 203 14.38 0.11 -0.27
CA GLY A 203 13.81 1.12 0.62
C GLY A 203 14.43 1.13 2.02
N PRO A 204 14.37 0.03 2.78
CA PRO A 204 15.03 -0.10 4.08
C PRO A 204 16.55 0.09 4.02
N ALA A 205 17.21 -0.43 2.97
CA ALA A 205 18.66 -0.33 2.80
C ALA A 205 19.11 1.14 2.61
N ILE A 206 18.45 1.88 1.74
CA ILE A 206 18.67 3.33 1.53
C ILE A 206 18.41 4.10 2.82
N GLN A 207 17.27 3.87 3.49
CA GLN A 207 16.94 4.56 4.74
C GLN A 207 18.02 4.34 5.79
N LYS A 208 18.48 3.10 5.99
CA LYS A 208 19.55 2.76 6.94
C LYS A 208 20.87 3.44 6.60
N ALA A 209 21.27 3.44 5.33
CA ALA A 209 22.50 4.09 4.90
C ALA A 209 22.44 5.61 5.09
N ALA A 210 21.27 6.21 4.90
CA ALA A 210 21.03 7.65 4.98
C ALA A 210 20.94 8.20 6.42
N GLU A 211 20.76 7.37 7.46
CA GLU A 211 20.43 7.81 8.84
C GLU A 211 21.34 8.89 9.42
N LYS A 212 22.63 8.88 9.12
CA LYS A 212 23.64 9.83 9.65
C LYS A 212 24.37 10.57 8.53
N ALA A 213 23.87 10.48 7.32
CA ALA A 213 24.49 11.04 6.13
C ALA A 213 23.93 12.44 5.80
N ASN A 214 24.64 13.14 4.92
CA ASN A 214 24.24 14.49 4.51
C ASN A 214 23.29 14.45 3.30
N PRO A 215 21.98 14.80 3.45
CA PRO A 215 21.02 14.79 2.35
C PRO A 215 21.27 15.91 1.31
N LEU A 216 22.16 16.87 1.60
CA LEU A 216 22.50 17.98 0.71
C LEU A 216 23.86 17.79 0.01
N ALA A 217 24.53 16.63 0.20
CA ALA A 217 25.84 16.38 -0.40
C ALA A 217 25.80 16.34 -1.93
N PHE A 218 24.69 15.84 -2.50
CA PHE A 218 24.49 15.75 -3.95
C PHE A 218 23.21 16.48 -4.37
N LYS A 219 23.30 17.27 -5.43
CA LYS A 219 22.14 18.00 -6.01
C LYS A 219 21.46 17.15 -7.07
N PHE A 220 20.70 16.14 -6.63
CA PHE A 220 19.90 15.32 -7.55
C PHE A 220 18.67 16.09 -8.07
N PRO A 221 18.22 15.82 -9.31
CA PRO A 221 17.06 16.49 -9.90
C PRO A 221 15.75 16.09 -9.21
N ARG A 222 14.76 16.99 -9.25
CA ARG A 222 13.36 16.76 -8.88
C ARG A 222 12.51 16.93 -10.11
N ALA A 223 11.83 15.89 -10.56
CA ALA A 223 10.94 15.95 -11.71
C ALA A 223 9.58 16.51 -11.29
N TRP A 224 9.44 17.84 -11.32
CA TRP A 224 8.19 18.50 -10.89
C TRP A 224 7.03 18.25 -11.85
N LEU A 225 7.27 18.10 -13.16
CA LEU A 225 6.26 17.90 -14.19
C LEU A 225 5.11 18.93 -14.06
N ASP A 226 5.46 20.21 -14.18
CA ASP A 226 4.55 21.34 -13.97
C ASP A 226 3.24 21.19 -14.75
N GLY A 227 2.12 21.45 -14.08
CA GLY A 227 0.78 21.29 -14.65
C GLY A 227 0.24 19.85 -14.67
N SER A 228 1.00 18.86 -14.23
CA SER A 228 0.59 17.44 -14.12
C SER A 228 0.70 16.94 -12.68
N TRP A 229 -0.17 16.01 -12.30
CA TRP A 229 -0.07 15.25 -11.06
C TRP A 229 0.80 14.00 -11.18
N ASP A 230 1.33 13.72 -12.36
CA ASP A 230 2.18 12.56 -12.61
C ASP A 230 3.56 12.69 -11.95
N PHE A 231 4.22 11.56 -11.76
CA PHE A 231 5.56 11.43 -11.20
C PHE A 231 6.53 10.88 -12.24
N SER A 232 7.83 11.07 -12.00
CA SER A 232 8.90 10.42 -12.77
C SER A 232 10.14 10.29 -11.90
N PHE A 233 10.73 9.10 -11.87
CA PHE A 233 11.92 8.78 -11.07
C PHE A 233 13.07 8.20 -11.89
N SER A 234 12.87 7.84 -13.16
CA SER A 234 13.93 7.27 -14.01
C SER A 234 15.08 8.26 -14.26
N GLY A 235 14.77 9.56 -14.38
CA GLY A 235 15.75 10.62 -14.51
C GLY A 235 16.62 10.78 -13.25
N LEU A 236 16.04 10.63 -12.07
CA LEU A 236 16.72 10.66 -10.79
C LEU A 236 17.70 9.48 -10.65
N LYS A 237 17.24 8.26 -10.96
CA LYS A 237 18.11 7.07 -11.00
C LYS A 237 19.30 7.26 -11.95
N THR A 238 19.06 7.82 -13.14
CA THR A 238 20.10 8.09 -14.13
C THR A 238 21.12 9.12 -13.62
N ALA A 239 20.65 10.12 -12.87
CA ALA A 239 21.55 11.09 -12.24
C ALA A 239 22.47 10.43 -11.19
N VAL A 240 21.92 9.55 -10.33
CA VAL A 240 22.73 8.78 -9.37
C VAL A 240 23.76 7.91 -10.10
N LEU A 241 23.34 7.19 -11.14
CA LEU A 241 24.25 6.34 -11.93
C LEU A 241 25.41 7.16 -12.54
N ARG A 242 25.12 8.37 -13.03
CA ARG A 242 26.14 9.26 -13.59
C ARG A 242 27.18 9.67 -12.52
N GLU A 243 26.73 10.07 -11.33
CA GLU A 243 27.63 10.42 -10.22
C GLU A 243 28.48 9.23 -9.78
N VAL A 244 27.89 8.02 -9.66
CA VAL A 244 28.64 6.79 -9.35
C VAL A 244 29.74 6.55 -10.37
N ARG A 245 29.43 6.63 -11.68
CA ARG A 245 30.41 6.41 -12.75
C ARG A 245 31.52 7.48 -12.77
N GLN A 246 31.21 8.74 -12.46
CA GLN A 246 32.23 9.80 -12.38
C GLN A 246 33.21 9.60 -11.23
N MET A 247 32.76 8.98 -10.14
CA MET A 247 33.58 8.70 -8.96
C MET A 247 34.30 7.34 -9.04
N GLU A 248 33.89 6.46 -9.94
CA GLU A 248 34.48 5.14 -10.12
C GLU A 248 35.96 5.23 -10.52
N GLY A 249 36.83 4.63 -9.72
CA GLY A 249 38.28 4.73 -9.90
C GLY A 249 38.95 6.02 -9.44
N VAL A 250 38.17 7.02 -9.00
CA VAL A 250 38.67 8.32 -8.52
C VAL A 250 38.52 8.44 -7.00
N VAL A 251 37.38 8.01 -6.47
CA VAL A 251 37.05 8.08 -5.05
C VAL A 251 36.84 6.68 -4.50
N SER A 252 37.54 6.33 -3.42
CA SER A 252 37.40 5.04 -2.74
C SER A 252 37.54 5.22 -1.23
N PRO A 253 36.56 4.78 -0.42
CA PRO A 253 35.27 4.18 -0.82
C PRO A 253 34.30 5.22 -1.41
N LEU A 254 33.33 4.74 -2.24
CA LEU A 254 32.24 5.57 -2.75
C LEU A 254 31.43 6.17 -1.59
N PRO A 255 31.03 7.47 -1.60
CA PRO A 255 30.22 8.09 -0.55
C PRO A 255 28.74 7.66 -0.65
N ALA A 256 28.51 6.34 -0.59
CA ALA A 256 27.20 5.70 -0.80
C ALA A 256 26.15 6.19 0.21
N ALA A 257 26.55 6.49 1.45
CA ALA A 257 25.67 7.01 2.49
C ALA A 257 25.08 8.38 2.13
N ASP A 258 25.94 9.33 1.73
CA ASP A 258 25.52 10.68 1.32
C ASP A 258 24.73 10.66 0.02
N MET A 259 25.09 9.78 -0.92
CA MET A 259 24.31 9.55 -2.14
C MET A 259 22.91 9.00 -1.82
N ALA A 260 22.82 8.02 -0.91
CA ALA A 260 21.56 7.45 -0.46
C ALA A 260 20.66 8.51 0.22
N ALA A 261 21.24 9.35 1.10
CA ALA A 261 20.53 10.43 1.77
C ALA A 261 20.01 11.48 0.78
N SER A 262 20.86 11.92 -0.14
CA SER A 262 20.48 12.92 -1.15
C SER A 262 19.45 12.40 -2.16
N PHE A 263 19.53 11.11 -2.53
CA PHE A 263 18.53 10.44 -3.36
C PHE A 263 17.18 10.36 -2.64
N GLN A 264 17.18 9.86 -1.39
CA GLN A 264 15.96 9.74 -0.58
C GLN A 264 15.27 11.10 -0.40
N GLU A 265 16.03 12.16 -0.10
CA GLU A 265 15.50 13.51 0.03
C GLU A 265 14.85 13.99 -1.28
N ALA A 266 15.47 13.70 -2.44
CA ALA A 266 14.91 14.08 -3.73
C ALA A 266 13.57 13.37 -4.04
N VAL A 267 13.42 12.10 -3.69
CA VAL A 267 12.16 11.37 -3.84
C VAL A 267 11.10 11.94 -2.90
N ILE A 268 11.43 12.13 -1.62
CA ILE A 268 10.53 12.67 -0.60
C ILE A 268 10.01 14.04 -0.97
N ASP A 269 10.89 14.95 -1.44
CA ASP A 269 10.50 16.29 -1.87
C ASP A 269 9.39 16.25 -2.92
N VAL A 270 9.56 15.42 -3.96
CA VAL A 270 8.57 15.31 -5.04
C VAL A 270 7.24 14.71 -4.54
N LEU A 271 7.31 13.62 -3.78
CA LEU A 271 6.12 12.95 -3.27
C LEU A 271 5.29 13.88 -2.36
N VAL A 272 5.94 14.50 -1.38
CA VAL A 272 5.28 15.36 -0.39
C VAL A 272 4.73 16.62 -1.03
N HIS A 273 5.53 17.32 -1.84
CA HIS A 273 5.13 18.58 -2.45
C HIS A 273 3.91 18.41 -3.37
N LYS A 274 3.95 17.44 -4.28
CA LYS A 274 2.83 17.20 -5.22
C LYS A 274 1.56 16.75 -4.49
N THR A 275 1.69 15.94 -3.45
CA THR A 275 0.54 15.49 -2.65
C THR A 275 -0.11 16.66 -1.90
N ILE A 276 0.68 17.54 -1.30
CA ILE A 276 0.18 18.74 -0.62
C ILE A 276 -0.49 19.69 -1.61
N LEU A 277 0.12 19.97 -2.75
CA LEU A 277 -0.49 20.80 -3.79
C LEU A 277 -1.83 20.22 -4.28
N ALA A 278 -1.93 18.89 -4.41
CA ALA A 278 -3.19 18.26 -4.76
C ALA A 278 -4.22 18.42 -3.64
N ALA A 279 -3.82 18.26 -2.37
CA ALA A 279 -4.72 18.46 -1.23
C ALA A 279 -5.27 19.90 -1.18
N GLU A 280 -4.43 20.90 -1.40
CA GLU A 280 -4.85 22.30 -1.50
C GLU A 280 -5.80 22.54 -2.69
N LYS A 281 -5.45 22.01 -3.88
CA LYS A 281 -6.24 22.20 -5.10
C LYS A 281 -7.65 21.62 -4.97
N TYR A 282 -7.80 20.49 -4.29
CA TYR A 282 -9.09 19.81 -4.13
C TYR A 282 -9.76 20.09 -2.79
N ALA A 283 -9.26 21.06 -2.01
CA ALA A 283 -9.76 21.40 -0.67
C ALA A 283 -9.95 20.15 0.23
N ALA A 284 -8.96 19.25 0.19
CA ALA A 284 -9.02 18.00 0.93
C ALA A 284 -9.00 18.24 2.44
N GLN A 285 -9.80 17.46 3.17
CA GLN A 285 -9.86 17.50 4.65
C GLN A 285 -8.67 16.77 5.29
N GLY A 286 -7.95 15.97 4.51
CA GLY A 286 -6.75 15.26 4.94
C GLY A 286 -5.98 14.63 3.79
N ILE A 287 -4.80 14.16 4.11
CA ILE A 287 -3.93 13.38 3.22
C ILE A 287 -3.85 11.96 3.76
N LEU A 288 -3.97 10.98 2.87
CA LEU A 288 -3.71 9.57 3.15
C LEU A 288 -2.44 9.14 2.44
N VAL A 289 -1.51 8.49 3.15
CA VAL A 289 -0.29 7.93 2.55
C VAL A 289 -0.27 6.42 2.79
N ALA A 290 -0.27 5.63 1.74
CA ALA A 290 -0.40 4.18 1.79
C ALA A 290 0.60 3.46 0.87
N GLY A 291 0.76 2.14 1.06
CA GLY A 291 1.72 1.31 0.34
C GLY A 291 3.07 1.18 1.05
N GLY A 292 3.89 0.22 0.62
CA GLY A 292 5.12 -0.18 1.31
C GLY A 292 6.13 0.96 1.56
N VAL A 293 6.26 1.92 0.64
CA VAL A 293 7.16 3.08 0.82
C VAL A 293 6.66 4.03 1.90
N SER A 294 5.36 4.00 2.25
CA SER A 294 4.83 4.77 3.38
C SER A 294 5.41 4.37 4.75
N ALA A 295 6.10 3.23 4.83
CA ALA A 295 6.88 2.82 6.00
C ALA A 295 8.17 3.64 6.18
N ASN A 296 8.64 4.35 5.15
CA ASN A 296 9.85 5.18 5.22
C ASN A 296 9.69 6.31 6.23
N ARG A 297 10.54 6.31 7.28
CA ARG A 297 10.43 7.28 8.39
C ARG A 297 10.63 8.73 7.96
N PRO A 298 11.66 9.08 7.15
CA PRO A 298 11.82 10.43 6.64
C PRO A 298 10.62 10.93 5.82
N LEU A 299 9.97 10.06 5.03
CA LEU A 299 8.76 10.41 4.29
C LEU A 299 7.61 10.77 5.25
N ARG A 300 7.38 9.97 6.31
CA ARG A 300 6.38 10.26 7.34
C ARG A 300 6.63 11.59 8.02
N GLN A 301 7.86 11.82 8.48
CA GLN A 301 8.26 13.07 9.11
C GLN A 301 8.08 14.28 8.19
N ALA A 302 8.39 14.14 6.91
CA ALA A 302 8.20 15.21 5.94
C ALA A 302 6.71 15.56 5.77
N PHE A 303 5.80 14.58 5.74
CA PHE A 303 4.37 14.83 5.73
C PHE A 303 3.88 15.48 7.03
N GLU A 304 4.30 14.97 8.19
CA GLU A 304 3.94 15.54 9.50
C GLU A 304 4.37 17.00 9.65
N MET A 305 5.56 17.35 9.14
CA MET A 305 6.10 18.72 9.25
C MET A 305 5.53 19.68 8.21
N ARG A 306 5.19 19.22 7.01
CA ARG A 306 4.88 20.09 5.87
C ARG A 306 3.37 20.14 5.53
N SER A 307 2.58 19.17 5.98
CA SER A 307 1.16 19.12 5.62
C SER A 307 0.33 20.17 6.34
N PRO A 308 -0.48 20.96 5.63
CA PRO A 308 -1.42 21.91 6.24
C PRO A 308 -2.70 21.24 6.77
N VAL A 309 -2.92 19.96 6.47
CA VAL A 309 -4.10 19.18 6.86
C VAL A 309 -3.69 17.89 7.57
N PRO A 310 -4.58 17.23 8.32
CA PRO A 310 -4.30 15.95 8.97
C PRO A 310 -3.75 14.91 7.98
N VAL A 311 -2.76 14.13 8.44
CA VAL A 311 -2.14 13.06 7.64
C VAL A 311 -2.46 11.72 8.26
N HIS A 312 -3.03 10.82 7.45
CA HIS A 312 -3.38 9.46 7.83
C HIS A 312 -2.36 8.50 7.20
N ILE A 313 -1.54 7.85 8.02
CA ILE A 313 -0.56 6.86 7.56
C ILE A 313 -0.74 5.60 8.39
N PRO A 314 -0.88 4.41 7.79
CA PRO A 314 -1.00 3.16 8.53
C PRO A 314 0.18 2.94 9.48
N PRO A 315 0.03 2.20 10.57
CA PRO A 315 1.16 1.70 11.33
C PRO A 315 2.06 0.86 10.41
N ILE A 316 3.37 0.82 10.70
CA ILE A 316 4.39 0.25 9.79
C ILE A 316 4.03 -1.18 9.35
N TRP A 317 3.51 -2.00 10.25
CA TRP A 317 3.13 -3.39 9.97
C TRP A 317 1.92 -3.56 9.03
N LEU A 318 1.17 -2.48 8.74
CA LEU A 318 0.08 -2.44 7.74
C LEU A 318 0.47 -1.71 6.45
N CYS A 319 1.70 -1.19 6.35
CA CYS A 319 2.14 -0.50 5.13
C CYS A 319 2.47 -1.47 3.99
N THR A 320 3.00 -2.65 4.33
CA THR A 320 3.30 -3.71 3.38
C THR A 320 2.08 -4.58 3.09
N ASP A 321 2.17 -5.42 2.06
CA ASP A 321 1.11 -6.29 1.64
C ASP A 321 0.63 -7.21 2.77
N ASN A 322 -0.67 -7.19 3.02
CA ASN A 322 -1.30 -7.95 4.09
C ASN A 322 -2.78 -8.20 3.75
N ALA A 323 -3.40 -9.18 4.38
CA ALA A 323 -4.79 -9.53 4.09
C ALA A 323 -5.82 -8.71 4.88
N ALA A 324 -5.40 -8.02 5.96
CA ALA A 324 -6.34 -7.18 6.69
C ALA A 324 -6.86 -6.04 5.81
N MET A 325 -5.99 -5.41 5.00
CA MET A 325 -6.40 -4.38 4.04
C MET A 325 -7.39 -4.90 3.00
N ILE A 326 -7.21 -6.16 2.55
CA ILE A 326 -8.13 -6.80 1.59
C ILE A 326 -9.50 -7.07 2.24
N ALA A 327 -9.51 -7.56 3.48
CA ALA A 327 -10.75 -7.72 4.24
C ALA A 327 -11.43 -6.38 4.51
N GLY A 328 -10.67 -5.33 4.81
CA GLY A 328 -11.17 -3.98 5.03
C GLY A 328 -11.89 -3.41 3.80
N ALA A 329 -11.23 -3.36 2.65
CA ALA A 329 -11.84 -2.94 1.39
C ALA A 329 -13.01 -3.87 1.00
N GLY A 330 -12.83 -5.17 1.18
CA GLY A 330 -13.85 -6.19 0.94
C GLY A 330 -15.13 -5.97 1.75
N TYR A 331 -15.02 -5.50 3.00
CA TYR A 331 -16.17 -5.14 3.81
C TYR A 331 -17.03 -4.04 3.15
N TYR A 332 -16.42 -2.93 2.74
CA TYR A 332 -17.16 -1.84 2.10
C TYR A 332 -17.82 -2.28 0.80
N ARG A 333 -17.15 -3.10 -0.01
CA ARG A 333 -17.72 -3.69 -1.21
C ARG A 333 -18.86 -4.65 -0.89
N TYR A 334 -18.70 -5.49 0.14
CA TYR A 334 -19.71 -6.44 0.59
C TYR A 334 -20.99 -5.74 1.06
N ILE A 335 -20.90 -4.72 1.92
CA ILE A 335 -22.09 -4.02 2.42
C ILE A 335 -22.78 -3.17 1.34
N ASN A 336 -22.05 -2.77 0.29
CA ASN A 336 -22.61 -2.14 -0.91
C ASN A 336 -23.21 -3.15 -1.92
N GLY A 337 -23.30 -4.42 -1.53
CA GLY A 337 -24.03 -5.43 -2.32
C GLY A 337 -23.17 -6.21 -3.32
N GLN A 338 -21.86 -5.96 -3.40
CA GLN A 338 -21.00 -6.73 -4.32
C GLN A 338 -20.95 -8.20 -3.91
N ARG A 339 -21.25 -9.08 -4.87
CA ARG A 339 -21.19 -10.53 -4.78
C ARG A 339 -20.67 -11.05 -6.11
N ASP A 340 -19.44 -11.52 -6.10
CA ASP A 340 -18.81 -12.06 -7.30
C ASP A 340 -19.08 -13.56 -7.42
N GLY A 341 -19.28 -14.02 -8.64
CA GLY A 341 -19.50 -15.44 -8.92
C GLY A 341 -18.18 -16.21 -9.04
N LEU A 342 -18.27 -17.55 -9.01
CA LEU A 342 -17.11 -18.45 -9.21
C LEU A 342 -16.45 -18.33 -10.58
N ALA A 343 -17.13 -17.68 -11.55
CA ALA A 343 -16.56 -17.36 -12.88
C ALA A 343 -15.63 -16.12 -12.85
N MET A 344 -15.56 -15.38 -11.72
CA MET A 344 -14.62 -14.27 -11.57
C MET A 344 -13.20 -14.73 -11.89
N ASP A 345 -12.44 -13.94 -12.67
CA ASP A 345 -11.04 -14.22 -12.96
C ASP A 345 -10.13 -13.09 -12.47
N VAL A 346 -8.84 -13.34 -12.41
CA VAL A 346 -7.82 -12.36 -12.01
C VAL A 346 -7.66 -11.26 -13.07
N ILE A 347 -7.29 -10.06 -12.64
CA ILE A 347 -6.97 -8.91 -13.51
C ILE A 347 -5.56 -8.42 -13.15
N PRO A 348 -4.50 -9.00 -13.73
CA PRO A 348 -3.12 -8.67 -13.37
C PRO A 348 -2.75 -7.20 -13.54
N ASN A 349 -3.37 -6.53 -14.52
CA ASN A 349 -3.24 -5.10 -14.75
C ASN A 349 -4.60 -4.44 -14.51
N TRP A 350 -4.89 -4.06 -13.29
CA TRP A 350 -6.16 -3.44 -12.90
C TRP A 350 -5.91 -2.08 -12.25
N PRO A 351 -5.85 -1.00 -13.03
CA PRO A 351 -5.60 0.35 -12.50
C PRO A 351 -6.79 0.85 -11.66
N LEU A 352 -6.50 1.70 -10.68
CA LEU A 352 -7.55 2.35 -9.85
C LEU A 352 -8.52 3.21 -10.68
N SER A 353 -8.11 3.70 -11.83
CA SER A 353 -8.96 4.47 -12.74
C SER A 353 -10.14 3.68 -13.34
N GLU A 354 -10.14 2.36 -13.18
CA GLU A 354 -11.19 1.46 -13.68
C GLU A 354 -12.12 0.93 -12.58
N LEU A 355 -12.06 1.53 -11.37
CA LEU A 355 -12.91 1.15 -10.22
C LEU A 355 -14.24 1.91 -10.18
#